data_880304e4670ef00ee160541cfd1644a7
#
_entry.id   880304e4670ef00ee160541cfd1644a7
#
_cell.length_a   1.000
_cell.length_b   1.000
_cell.length_c   1.000
_cell.angle_alpha   90.00
_cell.angle_beta   90.00
_cell.angle_gamma   90.00
#
_symmetry.space_group_name_H-M   'P 1'
#
loop_
_entity.id
_entity.type
_entity.pdbx_description
1 polymer ?
#
loop_
_entity_poly.entity_id
_entity_poly.type
_entity_poly.pdbx_seq_one_letter_code
_entity_poly.pdbx_strand_id
1 'polypeptide(L)'
;SLLTGTDTLELLQGKIDNVGTESSSREIDYEKLNKTMLQMSCYRFLPEYFKPQFDVNNSQYTSIVSYPDNEMMYSNYSFYEKLQDTGLSLDSASNYFTIQHLNGTHEFVNDENCAYDPDNATCATTVKGIFTMLDAYLQQLKDLGIYDNSTIIITADHGSEARSQMIFFMKGKNETHDSMQTTNAPISLNDLVPTIVEAIGEDYAPYGQSVHDFSADESRERSVYIRVRDDAYPAVKRFDGVTEGGMNAYHVYTYYGTLKDLVFLYDNGYYTPVQVIDSYF
;
A
#
# COMPACT_ATOMS: atom_id res chain seq x y z
N SER A 1 9.54 -6.39 -1.64
CA SER A 1 9.48 -6.97 -2.98
C SER A 1 10.89 -7.18 -3.51
N LEU A 2 11.22 -8.41 -3.84
CA LEU A 2 12.53 -8.85 -4.35
C LEU A 2 12.66 -8.68 -5.87
N LEU A 3 12.14 -7.60 -6.44
CA LEU A 3 12.24 -7.32 -7.86
C LEU A 3 13.42 -6.37 -8.15
N THR A 4 14.63 -6.74 -7.77
CA THR A 4 15.83 -5.92 -7.97
C THR A 4 16.91 -6.60 -8.81
N GLY A 5 16.54 -7.59 -9.63
CA GLY A 5 17.45 -8.11 -10.65
C GLY A 5 17.29 -7.34 -11.95
N THR A 6 18.38 -7.11 -12.66
CA THR A 6 18.36 -6.62 -14.06
C THR A 6 17.40 -7.44 -14.93
N ASP A 7 17.30 -8.73 -14.68
CA ASP A 7 16.42 -9.67 -15.38
C ASP A 7 14.93 -9.33 -15.23
N THR A 8 14.51 -8.72 -14.09
CA THR A 8 13.11 -8.35 -13.87
C THR A 8 12.74 -7.07 -14.62
N LEU A 9 13.66 -6.12 -14.70
CA LEU A 9 13.49 -4.92 -15.52
C LEU A 9 13.45 -5.28 -17.00
N GLU A 10 14.25 -6.26 -17.45
CA GLU A 10 14.20 -6.79 -18.80
C GLU A 10 12.86 -7.48 -19.12
N LEU A 11 12.28 -8.22 -18.16
CA LEU A 11 10.96 -8.83 -18.30
C LEU A 11 9.81 -7.82 -18.41
N LEU A 12 10.00 -6.62 -17.85
CA LEU A 12 9.03 -5.53 -17.90
C LEU A 12 9.27 -4.60 -19.11
N GLN A 13 10.42 -4.73 -19.77
CA GLN A 13 10.76 -3.92 -20.94
C GLN A 13 9.76 -4.17 -22.07
N GLY A 14 9.15 -3.11 -22.58
CA GLY A 14 8.09 -3.18 -23.58
C GLY A 14 6.70 -3.58 -23.06
N LYS A 15 6.55 -3.82 -21.73
CA LYS A 15 5.25 -4.03 -21.07
C LYS A 15 4.84 -2.85 -20.19
N ILE A 16 5.81 -2.07 -19.76
CA ILE A 16 5.63 -0.87 -18.96
C ILE A 16 6.46 0.24 -19.61
N ASP A 17 5.82 1.31 -20.03
CA ASP A 17 6.49 2.52 -20.49
C ASP A 17 7.07 3.24 -19.25
N ASN A 18 8.23 3.88 -19.40
CA ASN A 18 8.92 4.59 -18.32
C ASN A 18 9.39 3.74 -17.13
N VAL A 19 9.88 2.55 -17.36
CA VAL A 19 10.80 1.94 -16.41
C VAL A 19 12.02 2.86 -16.37
N GLY A 20 12.07 3.73 -15.34
CA GLY A 20 13.12 4.73 -15.23
C GLY A 20 14.48 4.06 -15.27
N THR A 21 15.27 4.41 -16.27
CA THR A 21 16.67 3.99 -16.40
C THR A 21 17.59 4.76 -15.47
N GLU A 22 17.07 5.65 -14.66
CA GLU A 22 17.83 6.23 -13.56
C GLU A 22 18.03 5.13 -12.52
N SER A 23 19.10 4.38 -12.71
CA SER A 23 19.70 3.60 -11.65
C SER A 23 20.09 4.58 -10.56
N SER A 24 19.20 4.80 -9.58
CA SER A 24 19.69 5.23 -8.30
C SER A 24 20.77 4.23 -7.93
N SER A 25 22.01 4.66 -7.79
CA SER A 25 23.15 3.82 -7.49
C SER A 25 22.94 3.21 -6.11
N ARG A 26 22.13 2.14 -6.06
CA ARG A 26 21.92 1.37 -4.85
C ARG A 26 23.22 0.65 -4.58
N GLU A 27 23.89 1.04 -3.54
CA GLU A 27 25.03 0.29 -3.07
C GLU A 27 24.53 -0.89 -2.24
N ILE A 28 24.81 -2.09 -2.72
CA ILE A 28 24.53 -3.33 -2.01
C ILE A 28 25.75 -3.69 -1.19
N ASP A 29 25.60 -3.76 0.11
CA ASP A 29 26.60 -4.34 0.99
C ASP A 29 26.56 -5.88 0.85
N TYR A 30 27.35 -6.40 -0.07
CA TYR A 30 27.41 -7.84 -0.33
C TYR A 30 27.90 -8.66 0.84
N GLU A 31 28.70 -8.10 1.73
CA GLU A 31 29.15 -8.80 2.95
C GLU A 31 27.97 -9.00 3.89
N LYS A 32 27.19 -7.95 4.15
CA LYS A 32 25.96 -8.04 4.96
C LYS A 32 24.91 -8.91 4.29
N LEU A 33 24.73 -8.80 2.97
CA LEU A 33 23.82 -9.65 2.22
C LEU A 33 24.15 -11.12 2.41
N ASN A 34 25.40 -11.51 2.16
CA ASN A 34 25.85 -12.90 2.30
C ASN A 34 25.70 -13.41 3.74
N LYS A 35 26.04 -12.59 4.73
CA LYS A 35 25.86 -12.92 6.14
C LYS A 35 24.38 -13.14 6.48
N THR A 36 23.50 -12.25 6.04
CA THR A 36 22.07 -12.36 6.28
C THR A 36 21.47 -13.57 5.58
N MET A 37 21.86 -13.83 4.33
CA MET A 37 21.45 -15.04 3.59
C MET A 37 21.89 -16.33 4.29
N LEU A 38 23.10 -16.35 4.84
CA LEU A 38 23.59 -17.49 5.62
C LEU A 38 22.79 -17.66 6.92
N GLN A 39 22.51 -16.56 7.65
CA GLN A 39 21.67 -16.59 8.84
C GLN A 39 20.26 -17.13 8.53
N MET A 40 19.63 -16.63 7.47
CA MET A 40 18.31 -17.12 7.03
C MET A 40 18.36 -18.61 6.68
N SER A 41 19.41 -19.05 6.01
CA SER A 41 19.58 -20.47 5.66
C SER A 41 19.73 -21.33 6.92
N CYS A 42 20.53 -20.87 7.88
CA CYS A 42 20.67 -21.54 9.17
C CYS A 42 19.36 -21.58 9.94
N TYR A 43 18.64 -20.46 9.99
CA TYR A 43 17.32 -20.39 10.61
C TYR A 43 16.32 -21.39 9.98
N ARG A 44 16.35 -21.52 8.65
CA ARG A 44 15.44 -22.41 7.92
C ARG A 44 15.77 -23.88 8.10
N PHE A 45 17.03 -24.26 8.07
CA PHE A 45 17.45 -25.67 7.93
C PHE A 45 17.99 -26.31 9.20
N LEU A 46 18.37 -25.53 10.22
CA LEU A 46 18.84 -26.09 11.49
C LEU A 46 17.67 -26.56 12.36
N PRO A 47 17.94 -27.52 13.27
CA PRO A 47 16.96 -27.91 14.29
C PRO A 47 16.49 -26.72 15.14
N GLU A 48 15.25 -26.76 15.59
CA GLU A 48 14.56 -25.68 16.33
C GLU A 48 15.39 -25.08 17.47
N TYR A 49 16.09 -25.95 18.20
CA TYR A 49 16.96 -25.53 19.32
C TYR A 49 18.02 -24.49 18.95
N PHE A 50 18.49 -24.47 17.70
CA PHE A 50 19.53 -23.54 17.23
C PHE A 50 18.99 -22.31 16.53
N LYS A 51 17.73 -22.31 16.11
CA LYS A 51 17.13 -21.21 15.32
C LYS A 51 17.21 -19.83 15.97
N PRO A 52 16.95 -19.66 17.29
CA PRO A 52 16.97 -18.34 17.91
C PRO A 52 18.31 -17.59 17.77
N GLN A 53 19.41 -18.34 17.53
CA GLN A 53 20.75 -17.72 17.34
C GLN A 53 20.92 -17.12 15.94
N PHE A 54 20.04 -17.45 15.01
CA PHE A 54 20.09 -17.06 13.61
C PHE A 54 18.88 -16.20 13.20
N ASP A 55 18.14 -15.69 14.18
CA ASP A 55 17.03 -14.78 13.90
C ASP A 55 17.52 -13.49 13.22
N VAL A 56 16.76 -13.04 12.23
CA VAL A 56 17.09 -11.86 11.41
C VAL A 56 16.07 -10.78 11.68
N ASN A 57 16.49 -9.66 12.21
CA ASN A 57 15.61 -8.52 12.49
C ASN A 57 15.56 -7.52 11.33
N ASN A 58 14.56 -6.63 11.36
CA ASN A 58 14.35 -5.62 10.32
C ASN A 58 15.58 -4.73 10.07
N SER A 59 16.31 -4.34 11.12
CA SER A 59 17.46 -3.45 10.96
C SER A 59 18.62 -4.11 10.18
N GLN A 60 18.71 -5.44 10.18
CA GLN A 60 19.69 -6.15 9.37
C GLN A 60 19.32 -6.11 7.89
N TYR A 61 18.03 -6.18 7.54
CA TYR A 61 17.56 -6.05 6.17
C TYR A 61 17.77 -4.65 5.61
N THR A 62 17.38 -3.64 6.35
CA THR A 62 17.47 -2.25 5.92
C THR A 62 18.91 -1.79 5.75
N SER A 63 19.85 -2.44 6.42
CA SER A 63 21.29 -2.11 6.32
C SER A 63 22.02 -2.77 5.14
N ILE A 64 21.39 -3.68 4.40
CA ILE A 64 21.99 -4.37 3.25
C ILE A 64 22.05 -3.46 2.02
N VAL A 65 21.05 -2.61 1.84
CA VAL A 65 20.99 -1.68 0.73
C VAL A 65 21.10 -0.26 1.26
N SER A 66 22.17 0.41 0.89
CA SER A 66 22.30 1.84 1.12
C SER A 66 21.57 2.57 0.00
N TYR A 67 20.61 3.40 0.38
CA TYR A 67 20.02 4.35 -0.52
C TYR A 67 20.82 5.65 -0.39
N PRO A 68 21.56 6.09 -1.41
CA PRO A 68 22.19 7.39 -1.34
C PRO A 68 21.08 8.44 -1.28
N ASP A 69 21.03 9.19 -0.20
CA ASP A 69 20.24 10.41 0.09
C ASP A 69 18.83 10.56 -0.51
N ASN A 70 18.18 9.48 -0.87
CA ASN A 70 16.85 9.46 -1.48
C ASN A 70 15.78 8.86 -0.56
N GLU A 71 15.84 9.11 0.73
CA GLU A 71 14.65 9.04 1.59
C GLU A 71 13.51 9.94 1.06
N MET A 72 13.88 10.83 0.15
CA MET A 72 13.01 11.81 -0.48
C MET A 72 11.92 11.21 -1.38
N MET A 73 12.08 9.99 -1.93
CA MET A 73 11.11 9.48 -2.90
C MET A 73 9.75 9.09 -2.30
N TYR A 74 9.68 8.92 -0.97
CA TYR A 74 8.45 8.52 -0.29
C TYR A 74 7.86 9.61 0.59
N SER A 75 8.60 10.70 0.88
CA SER A 75 8.09 11.76 1.73
C SER A 75 7.10 12.65 1.00
N ASN A 76 6.04 13.04 1.71
CA ASN A 76 4.99 13.90 1.15
C ASN A 76 5.56 15.24 0.69
N TYR A 77 6.37 15.89 1.54
CA TYR A 77 6.92 17.22 1.26
C TYR A 77 7.92 17.22 0.10
N SER A 78 8.80 16.23 0.02
CA SER A 78 9.78 16.15 -1.07
C SER A 78 9.13 15.85 -2.41
N PHE A 79 8.10 15.02 -2.43
CA PHE A 79 7.31 14.83 -3.63
C PHE A 79 6.61 16.12 -4.04
N TYR A 80 6.07 16.86 -3.08
CA TYR A 80 5.41 18.14 -3.34
C TYR A 80 6.38 19.20 -3.87
N GLU A 81 7.55 19.35 -3.26
CA GLU A 81 8.63 20.24 -3.75
C GLU A 81 9.00 19.91 -5.20
N LYS A 82 9.24 18.63 -5.49
CA LYS A 82 9.56 18.19 -6.86
C LYS A 82 8.42 18.45 -7.83
N LEU A 83 7.17 18.24 -7.39
CA LEU A 83 5.99 18.55 -8.20
C LEU A 83 5.88 20.03 -8.53
N GLN A 84 6.25 20.92 -7.59
CA GLN A 84 6.26 22.38 -7.80
C GLN A 84 7.42 22.81 -8.71
N ASP A 85 8.60 22.24 -8.52
CA ASP A 85 9.81 22.63 -9.25
C ASP A 85 9.81 22.13 -10.70
N THR A 86 9.41 20.90 -10.91
CA THR A 86 9.52 20.23 -12.22
C THR A 86 8.19 20.19 -12.95
N GLY A 87 7.10 20.07 -12.23
CA GLY A 87 5.76 19.83 -12.78
C GLY A 87 5.58 18.44 -13.40
N LEU A 88 4.36 18.18 -13.84
CA LEU A 88 4.03 16.99 -14.64
C LEU A 88 4.28 17.29 -16.12
N SER A 89 4.75 16.28 -16.83
CA SER A 89 4.94 16.35 -18.28
C SER A 89 4.31 15.14 -18.96
N LEU A 90 3.90 15.30 -20.20
CA LEU A 90 3.31 14.24 -21.01
C LEU A 90 4.15 14.00 -22.27
N ASP A 91 4.34 12.74 -22.60
CA ASP A 91 4.62 12.32 -23.95
C ASP A 91 3.27 12.00 -24.63
N SER A 92 2.93 12.76 -25.66
CA SER A 92 1.62 12.67 -26.34
C SER A 92 1.37 11.32 -27.06
N ALA A 93 2.35 10.46 -27.13
CA ALA A 93 2.27 9.18 -27.84
C ALA A 93 1.86 8.00 -26.94
N SER A 94 1.76 8.19 -25.60
CA SER A 94 1.62 7.08 -24.65
C SER A 94 0.37 7.20 -23.79
N ASN A 95 -0.20 6.07 -23.40
CA ASN A 95 -1.08 5.98 -22.26
C ASN A 95 -0.25 5.81 -20.98
N TYR A 96 -0.67 6.42 -19.92
CA TYR A 96 0.06 6.37 -18.64
C TYR A 96 -0.71 5.55 -17.61
N PHE A 97 0.02 4.70 -16.92
CA PHE A 97 -0.40 4.08 -15.67
C PHE A 97 0.60 4.47 -14.59
N THR A 98 0.16 5.27 -13.64
CA THR A 98 1.01 5.81 -12.59
C THR A 98 0.55 5.32 -11.23
N ILE A 99 1.47 4.77 -10.43
CA ILE A 99 1.27 4.47 -9.01
C ILE A 99 2.24 5.35 -8.23
N GLN A 100 1.68 6.19 -7.36
CA GLN A 100 2.46 6.99 -6.42
C GLN A 100 2.16 6.51 -5.01
N HIS A 101 3.15 5.91 -4.35
CA HIS A 101 3.07 5.49 -2.96
C HIS A 101 3.91 6.44 -2.11
N LEU A 102 3.25 7.18 -1.25
CA LEU A 102 3.84 8.19 -0.37
C LEU A 102 3.73 7.74 1.09
N ASN A 103 4.55 8.31 1.95
CA ASN A 103 4.56 8.00 3.39
C ASN A 103 3.23 8.35 4.09
N GLY A 104 2.42 9.21 3.49
CA GLY A 104 1.11 9.56 4.00
C GLY A 104 1.19 10.16 5.40
N THR A 105 0.45 9.56 6.34
CA THR A 105 0.44 9.94 7.75
C THR A 105 1.22 8.96 8.64
N HIS A 106 2.15 8.21 8.07
CA HIS A 106 2.97 7.27 8.84
C HIS A 106 3.86 8.04 9.84
N GLU A 107 4.36 9.20 9.43
CA GLU A 107 5.09 10.13 10.28
C GLU A 107 4.49 11.54 10.14
N PHE A 108 4.45 12.27 11.26
CA PHE A 108 3.97 13.65 11.25
C PHE A 108 5.16 14.60 11.12
N VAL A 109 5.51 14.91 9.88
CA VAL A 109 6.72 15.69 9.56
C VAL A 109 6.47 16.89 8.66
N ASN A 110 5.24 17.12 8.23
CA ASN A 110 4.91 18.27 7.39
C ASN A 110 3.74 19.11 7.94
N ASP A 111 3.79 20.41 7.65
CA ASP A 111 2.74 21.35 7.95
C ASP A 111 1.54 21.26 6.99
N GLU A 112 0.58 22.16 7.10
CA GLU A 112 -0.62 22.19 6.26
C GLU A 112 -0.36 22.64 4.82
N ASN A 113 0.79 23.24 4.53
CA ASN A 113 1.24 23.60 3.19
C ASN A 113 2.13 22.53 2.58
N CYS A 114 2.22 21.36 3.22
CA CYS A 114 3.10 20.25 2.87
C CYS A 114 4.61 20.60 2.94
N ALA A 115 5.00 21.61 3.72
CA ALA A 115 6.39 21.91 3.98
C ALA A 115 6.92 21.11 5.18
N TYR A 116 8.22 20.78 5.16
CA TYR A 116 8.86 20.01 6.24
C TYR A 116 8.90 20.84 7.54
N ASP A 117 8.22 20.39 8.58
CA ASP A 117 8.15 21.01 9.91
C ASP A 117 7.96 19.95 11.02
N PRO A 118 8.95 19.10 11.28
CA PRO A 118 8.80 17.98 12.21
C PRO A 118 8.56 18.40 13.66
N ASP A 119 8.96 19.62 14.02
CA ASP A 119 8.84 20.10 15.41
C ASP A 119 7.39 20.52 15.76
N ASN A 120 6.59 20.95 14.77
CA ASN A 120 5.23 21.45 14.97
C ASN A 120 4.17 20.60 14.26
N ALA A 121 4.59 19.60 13.46
CA ALA A 121 3.66 18.78 12.71
C ALA A 121 2.77 17.93 13.64
N THR A 122 1.54 17.80 13.24
CA THR A 122 0.51 16.97 13.88
C THR A 122 -0.16 16.10 12.82
N CYS A 123 -0.91 15.08 13.22
CA CYS A 123 -1.73 14.31 12.29
C CYS A 123 -2.63 15.22 11.43
N ALA A 124 -3.25 16.23 12.05
CA ALA A 124 -4.15 17.15 11.34
C ALA A 124 -3.42 18.03 10.32
N THR A 125 -2.27 18.58 10.66
CA THR A 125 -1.47 19.39 9.72
C THR A 125 -0.90 18.54 8.60
N THR A 126 -0.42 17.33 8.92
CA THR A 126 0.08 16.38 7.91
C THR A 126 -0.99 15.99 6.91
N VAL A 127 -2.21 15.63 7.38
CA VAL A 127 -3.34 15.32 6.49
C VAL A 127 -3.68 16.52 5.59
N LYS A 128 -3.76 17.72 6.13
CA LYS A 128 -4.02 18.93 5.32
C LYS A 128 -2.95 19.14 4.26
N GLY A 129 -1.67 18.99 4.63
CA GLY A 129 -0.55 19.11 3.69
C GLY A 129 -0.62 18.08 2.56
N ILE A 130 -1.02 16.83 2.85
CA ILE A 130 -1.26 15.80 1.82
C ILE A 130 -2.36 16.26 0.86
N PHE A 131 -3.47 16.81 1.35
CA PHE A 131 -4.52 17.32 0.47
C PHE A 131 -4.10 18.58 -0.30
N THR A 132 -3.24 19.44 0.25
CA THR A 132 -2.62 20.55 -0.48
C THR A 132 -1.77 20.04 -1.65
N MET A 133 -0.95 19.03 -1.41
CA MET A 133 -0.16 18.36 -2.45
C MET A 133 -1.05 17.70 -3.52
N LEU A 134 -2.10 16.98 -3.10
CA LEU A 134 -3.05 16.34 -4.01
C LEU A 134 -3.77 17.37 -4.88
N ASP A 135 -4.22 18.49 -4.31
CA ASP A 135 -4.86 19.58 -5.07
C ASP A 135 -3.93 20.11 -6.15
N ALA A 136 -2.67 20.39 -5.82
CA ALA A 136 -1.67 20.81 -6.78
C ALA A 136 -1.42 19.79 -7.89
N TYR A 137 -1.38 18.50 -7.55
CA TYR A 137 -1.25 17.43 -8.54
C TYR A 137 -2.45 17.37 -9.48
N LEU A 138 -3.66 17.41 -8.94
CA LEU A 138 -4.90 17.40 -9.73
C LEU A 138 -5.03 18.66 -10.60
N GLN A 139 -4.57 19.83 -10.09
CA GLN A 139 -4.55 21.06 -10.87
C GLN A 139 -3.61 20.94 -12.07
N GLN A 140 -2.42 20.34 -11.92
CA GLN A 140 -1.52 20.10 -13.04
C GLN A 140 -2.10 19.14 -14.08
N LEU A 141 -2.87 18.11 -13.67
CA LEU A 141 -3.59 17.25 -14.62
C LEU A 141 -4.65 18.06 -15.41
N LYS A 142 -5.32 19.03 -14.77
CA LYS A 142 -6.27 19.92 -15.44
C LYS A 142 -5.57 20.83 -16.43
N ASP A 143 -4.45 21.44 -16.03
CA ASP A 143 -3.65 22.34 -16.87
C ASP A 143 -3.09 21.62 -18.09
N LEU A 144 -2.75 20.33 -17.96
CA LEU A 144 -2.34 19.45 -19.06
C LEU A 144 -3.52 18.97 -19.92
N GLY A 145 -4.77 19.25 -19.53
CA GLY A 145 -5.98 18.84 -20.25
C GLY A 145 -6.29 17.35 -20.21
N ILE A 146 -5.71 16.61 -19.25
CA ILE A 146 -5.91 15.15 -19.13
C ILE A 146 -6.74 14.73 -17.95
N TYR A 147 -7.08 15.65 -17.04
CA TYR A 147 -7.86 15.35 -15.83
C TYR A 147 -9.17 14.61 -16.15
N ASP A 148 -9.95 15.12 -17.12
CA ASP A 148 -11.24 14.51 -17.48
C ASP A 148 -11.06 13.11 -18.09
N ASN A 149 -10.01 12.91 -18.87
CA ASN A 149 -9.71 11.64 -19.54
C ASN A 149 -8.94 10.65 -18.65
N SER A 150 -8.75 10.97 -17.37
CA SER A 150 -8.04 10.12 -16.42
C SER A 150 -9.00 9.43 -15.45
N THR A 151 -8.74 8.16 -15.16
CA THR A 151 -9.24 7.51 -13.95
C THR A 151 -8.27 7.80 -12.82
N ILE A 152 -8.76 8.32 -11.69
CA ILE A 152 -7.95 8.71 -10.55
C ILE A 152 -8.47 7.96 -9.33
N ILE A 153 -7.59 7.23 -8.64
CA ILE A 153 -7.89 6.53 -7.40
C ILE A 153 -6.94 7.02 -6.33
N ILE A 154 -7.48 7.47 -5.20
CA ILE A 154 -6.72 7.91 -4.03
C ILE A 154 -7.15 7.02 -2.87
N THR A 155 -6.20 6.26 -2.35
CA THR A 155 -6.46 5.31 -1.26
C THR A 155 -5.24 5.19 -0.36
N ALA A 156 -5.32 4.32 0.64
CA ALA A 156 -4.21 3.92 1.49
C ALA A 156 -4.06 2.40 1.47
N ASP A 157 -2.87 1.91 1.77
CA ASP A 157 -2.57 0.48 1.89
C ASP A 157 -3.15 -0.12 3.19
N HIS A 158 -3.28 0.70 4.24
CA HIS A 158 -3.94 0.34 5.50
C HIS A 158 -4.44 1.59 6.23
N GLY A 159 -5.25 1.39 7.25
CA GLY A 159 -5.67 2.43 8.20
C GLY A 159 -4.65 2.62 9.33
N SER A 160 -4.97 3.48 10.30
CA SER A 160 -4.17 3.63 11.51
C SER A 160 -4.28 2.38 12.41
N GLU A 161 -3.31 2.18 13.33
CA GLU A 161 -3.33 1.07 14.31
C GLU A 161 -4.63 1.02 15.12
N ALA A 162 -5.28 2.17 15.35
CA ALA A 162 -6.52 2.26 16.10
C ALA A 162 -7.78 2.06 15.23
N ARG A 163 -7.67 2.17 13.91
CA ARG A 163 -8.78 2.05 12.96
C ARG A 163 -8.28 1.46 11.65
N SER A 164 -8.82 0.32 11.28
CA SER A 164 -8.49 -0.36 10.02
C SER A 164 -9.13 0.27 8.78
N GLN A 165 -9.99 1.27 8.94
CA GLN A 165 -10.65 1.92 7.82
C GLN A 165 -9.69 2.82 7.04
N MET A 166 -9.67 2.63 5.74
CA MET A 166 -8.91 3.44 4.78
C MET A 166 -9.82 4.48 4.13
N ILE A 167 -9.21 5.51 3.58
CA ILE A 167 -9.87 6.40 2.63
C ILE A 167 -9.93 5.72 1.26
N PHE A 168 -10.97 6.01 0.50
CA PHE A 168 -11.06 5.65 -0.90
C PHE A 168 -11.82 6.74 -1.65
N PHE A 169 -11.15 7.43 -2.55
CA PHE A 169 -11.73 8.39 -3.48
C PHE A 169 -11.46 7.90 -4.90
N MET A 170 -12.44 8.01 -5.75
CA MET A 170 -12.32 7.64 -7.14
C MET A 170 -13.01 8.66 -8.03
N LYS A 171 -12.37 8.95 -9.16
CA LYS A 171 -12.94 9.63 -10.30
C LYS A 171 -12.73 8.74 -11.52
N GLY A 172 -13.80 8.34 -12.18
CA GLY A 172 -13.74 7.60 -13.43
C GLY A 172 -13.38 8.51 -14.63
N LYS A 173 -12.97 7.88 -15.71
CA LYS A 173 -12.70 8.55 -16.98
C LYS A 173 -13.97 9.22 -17.50
N ASN A 174 -13.88 10.50 -17.86
CA ASN A 174 -15.00 11.35 -18.33
C ASN A 174 -16.16 11.48 -17.32
N GLU A 175 -15.92 11.13 -16.07
CA GLU A 175 -16.90 11.30 -15.02
C GLU A 175 -16.95 12.76 -14.56
N THR A 176 -18.15 13.31 -14.52
CA THR A 176 -18.40 14.70 -14.08
C THR A 176 -19.59 14.73 -13.13
N HIS A 177 -19.40 15.40 -12.00
CA HIS A 177 -20.44 15.65 -11.01
C HIS A 177 -20.35 17.08 -10.50
N ASP A 178 -21.49 17.68 -10.15
CA ASP A 178 -21.54 19.01 -9.54
C ASP A 178 -20.91 19.01 -8.13
N SER A 179 -20.87 17.85 -7.47
CA SER A 179 -20.26 17.67 -6.17
C SER A 179 -19.83 16.21 -5.97
N MET A 180 -18.90 16.01 -5.03
CA MET A 180 -18.48 14.66 -4.64
C MET A 180 -19.66 13.83 -4.15
N GLN A 181 -19.82 12.63 -4.73
CA GLN A 181 -20.81 11.65 -4.32
C GLN A 181 -20.22 10.76 -3.23
N THR A 182 -21.06 10.30 -2.31
CA THR A 182 -20.64 9.41 -1.23
C THR A 182 -21.40 8.10 -1.32
N THR A 183 -20.69 6.99 -1.22
CA THR A 183 -21.27 5.65 -1.07
C THR A 183 -21.06 5.13 0.34
N ASN A 184 -21.99 4.30 0.83
CA ASN A 184 -21.86 3.56 2.08
C ASN A 184 -21.71 2.06 1.86
N ALA A 185 -21.61 1.60 0.61
CA ALA A 185 -21.27 0.22 0.30
C ALA A 185 -19.83 -0.06 0.80
N PRO A 186 -19.61 -1.09 1.61
CA PRO A 186 -18.27 -1.41 2.09
C PRO A 186 -17.39 -1.89 0.94
N ILE A 187 -16.24 -1.25 0.77
CA ILE A 187 -15.19 -1.66 -0.16
C ILE A 187 -13.95 -2.09 0.61
N SER A 188 -13.06 -2.79 -0.07
CA SER A 188 -11.79 -3.25 0.46
C SER A 188 -10.70 -3.19 -0.63
N LEU A 189 -9.45 -3.45 -0.27
CA LEU A 189 -8.36 -3.56 -1.26
C LEU A 189 -8.58 -4.67 -2.28
N ASN A 190 -9.41 -5.67 -1.97
CA ASN A 190 -9.77 -6.73 -2.93
C ASN A 190 -10.57 -6.20 -4.11
N ASP A 191 -11.33 -5.11 -3.92
CA ASP A 191 -12.11 -4.48 -4.98
C ASP A 191 -11.22 -3.56 -5.86
N LEU A 192 -9.96 -3.25 -5.43
CA LEU A 192 -9.08 -2.30 -6.12
C LEU A 192 -8.56 -2.86 -7.45
N VAL A 193 -8.03 -4.09 -7.45
CA VAL A 193 -7.48 -4.69 -8.68
C VAL A 193 -8.55 -4.83 -9.76
N PRO A 194 -9.74 -5.44 -9.52
CA PRO A 194 -10.78 -5.51 -10.53
C PRO A 194 -11.23 -4.13 -11.01
N THR A 195 -11.29 -3.12 -10.14
CA THR A 195 -11.63 -1.74 -10.52
C THR A 195 -10.58 -1.12 -11.47
N ILE A 196 -9.30 -1.36 -11.23
CA ILE A 196 -8.23 -0.88 -12.12
C ILE A 196 -8.29 -1.60 -13.46
N VAL A 197 -8.50 -2.92 -13.47
CA VAL A 197 -8.60 -3.72 -14.70
C VAL A 197 -9.82 -3.27 -15.53
N GLU A 198 -10.96 -3.02 -14.89
CA GLU A 198 -12.13 -2.43 -15.54
C GLU A 198 -11.82 -1.06 -16.17
N ALA A 199 -11.12 -0.20 -15.41
CA ALA A 199 -10.82 1.17 -15.85
C ALA A 199 -9.93 1.22 -17.10
N ILE A 200 -9.11 0.18 -17.35
CA ILE A 200 -8.32 0.04 -18.58
C ILE A 200 -9.05 -0.69 -19.70
N GLY A 201 -10.29 -1.15 -19.46
CA GLY A 201 -11.15 -1.79 -20.45
C GLY A 201 -10.91 -3.29 -20.64
N GLU A 202 -10.28 -3.96 -19.68
CA GLU A 202 -9.99 -5.38 -19.72
C GLU A 202 -11.00 -6.19 -18.88
N ASP A 203 -11.03 -7.51 -19.07
CA ASP A 203 -11.89 -8.40 -18.31
C ASP A 203 -11.41 -8.54 -16.86
N TYR A 204 -12.17 -7.99 -15.94
CA TYR A 204 -11.84 -7.98 -14.51
C TYR A 204 -12.51 -9.11 -13.71
N ALA A 205 -13.44 -9.85 -14.30
CA ALA A 205 -14.19 -10.90 -13.60
C ALA A 205 -13.30 -11.96 -12.91
N PRO A 206 -12.13 -12.34 -13.48
CA PRO A 206 -11.20 -13.25 -12.80
C PRO A 206 -10.60 -12.70 -11.49
N TYR A 207 -10.63 -11.39 -11.28
CA TYR A 207 -10.01 -10.73 -10.13
C TYR A 207 -11.02 -10.34 -9.04
N GLY A 208 -12.32 -10.54 -9.26
CA GLY A 208 -13.38 -10.22 -8.31
C GLY A 208 -14.35 -9.15 -8.79
N GLN A 209 -14.89 -8.37 -7.87
CA GLN A 209 -15.88 -7.33 -8.13
C GLN A 209 -15.21 -5.95 -8.21
N SER A 210 -15.55 -5.18 -9.24
CA SER A 210 -15.21 -3.76 -9.30
C SER A 210 -16.10 -2.95 -8.35
N VAL A 211 -15.65 -1.75 -7.97
CA VAL A 211 -16.47 -0.81 -7.18
C VAL A 211 -17.73 -0.35 -7.92
N HIS A 212 -17.79 -0.55 -9.23
CA HIS A 212 -18.97 -0.23 -10.04
C HIS A 212 -20.02 -1.34 -10.12
N ASP A 213 -19.69 -2.56 -9.62
CA ASP A 213 -20.61 -3.70 -9.66
C ASP A 213 -21.72 -3.62 -8.61
N PHE A 214 -21.65 -2.70 -7.68
CA PHE A 214 -22.60 -2.58 -6.59
C PHE A 214 -23.09 -1.15 -6.40
N SER A 215 -24.32 -1.04 -5.89
CA SER A 215 -24.97 0.25 -5.67
C SER A 215 -24.38 1.00 -4.46
N ALA A 216 -24.60 2.31 -4.42
CA ALA A 216 -24.02 3.21 -3.42
C ALA A 216 -24.32 2.86 -1.95
N ASP A 217 -25.45 2.23 -1.66
CA ASP A 217 -25.88 1.83 -0.32
C ASP A 217 -26.10 0.31 -0.23
N GLU A 218 -25.39 -0.47 -1.05
CA GLU A 218 -25.50 -1.91 -1.03
C GLU A 218 -24.89 -2.49 0.23
N SER A 219 -25.63 -3.40 0.87
CA SER A 219 -25.14 -4.17 1.99
C SER A 219 -24.26 -5.30 1.48
N ARG A 220 -23.02 -5.39 1.99
CA ARG A 220 -22.06 -6.39 1.55
C ARG A 220 -21.47 -7.11 2.76
N GLU A 221 -21.12 -8.38 2.56
CA GLU A 221 -20.31 -9.12 3.50
C GLU A 221 -18.84 -8.76 3.32
N ARG A 222 -18.15 -8.49 4.43
CA ARG A 222 -16.73 -8.15 4.44
C ARG A 222 -16.01 -8.80 5.60
N SER A 223 -14.84 -9.35 5.30
CA SER A 223 -13.92 -9.85 6.32
C SER A 223 -12.91 -8.78 6.68
N VAL A 224 -12.71 -8.60 7.97
CA VAL A 224 -11.71 -7.69 8.55
C VAL A 224 -10.62 -8.53 9.20
N TYR A 225 -9.39 -8.31 8.77
CA TYR A 225 -8.20 -9.01 9.25
C TYR A 225 -7.45 -8.11 10.22
N ILE A 226 -7.45 -8.46 11.49
CA ILE A 226 -6.74 -7.72 12.54
C ILE A 226 -5.46 -8.47 12.88
N ARG A 227 -4.32 -7.85 12.60
CA ARG A 227 -3.01 -8.39 12.98
C ARG A 227 -2.89 -8.43 14.50
N VAL A 228 -2.54 -9.58 15.03
CA VAL A 228 -2.35 -9.80 16.46
C VAL A 228 -0.91 -10.20 16.72
N ARG A 229 -0.26 -9.54 17.67
CA ARG A 229 1.09 -9.92 18.10
C ARG A 229 1.02 -10.98 19.19
N ASP A 230 1.94 -11.92 19.14
CA ASP A 230 2.04 -13.06 20.06
C ASP A 230 2.16 -12.65 21.53
N ASP A 231 2.86 -11.56 21.80
CA ASP A 231 3.07 -11.02 23.15
C ASP A 231 1.81 -10.41 23.78
N ALA A 232 0.86 -9.96 22.95
CA ALA A 232 -0.36 -9.29 23.42
C ALA A 232 -1.53 -10.25 23.70
N TYR A 233 -1.51 -11.46 23.09
CA TYR A 233 -2.63 -12.40 23.16
C TYR A 233 -2.19 -13.84 23.39
N PRO A 234 -2.28 -14.37 24.63
CA PRO A 234 -1.90 -15.75 24.92
C PRO A 234 -2.65 -16.82 24.12
N ALA A 235 -3.83 -16.47 23.57
CA ALA A 235 -4.60 -17.38 22.72
C ALA A 235 -3.93 -17.68 21.39
N VAL A 236 -3.08 -16.79 20.89
CA VAL A 236 -2.31 -16.97 19.64
C VAL A 236 -1.25 -18.06 19.79
N LYS A 237 -0.76 -18.30 20.98
CA LYS A 237 0.20 -19.38 21.30
C LYS A 237 -0.33 -20.81 21.05
N ARG A 238 -1.61 -20.94 20.73
CA ARG A 238 -2.24 -22.24 20.47
C ARG A 238 -2.26 -22.64 19.01
N PHE A 239 -1.76 -21.81 18.10
CA PHE A 239 -1.61 -22.20 16.71
C PHE A 239 -0.42 -23.12 16.57
N ASP A 240 -0.66 -24.36 16.14
CA ASP A 240 0.39 -25.29 15.75
C ASP A 240 1.27 -24.63 14.67
N GLY A 241 2.53 -24.40 15.00
CA GLY A 241 3.50 -23.77 14.11
C GLY A 241 3.77 -22.29 14.36
N VAL A 242 3.11 -21.65 15.33
CA VAL A 242 3.53 -20.35 15.85
C VAL A 242 4.58 -20.60 16.92
N THR A 243 5.84 -20.47 16.54
CA THR A 243 6.96 -20.56 17.47
C THR A 243 7.06 -19.29 18.33
N GLU A 244 7.60 -19.43 19.53
CA GLU A 244 7.98 -18.31 20.40
C GLU A 244 8.98 -17.40 19.66
N GLY A 245 8.50 -16.35 19.05
CA GLY A 245 9.38 -15.46 18.27
C GLY A 245 8.65 -14.53 17.33
N GLY A 246 7.36 -14.30 17.53
CA GLY A 246 6.70 -13.15 16.91
C GLY A 246 6.17 -13.41 15.51
N MET A 247 5.70 -14.60 15.20
CA MET A 247 4.83 -14.76 14.02
C MET A 247 3.53 -14.01 14.24
N ASN A 248 3.20 -13.16 13.29
CA ASN A 248 1.94 -12.46 13.29
C ASN A 248 0.82 -13.45 12.96
N ALA A 249 -0.21 -13.49 13.80
CA ALA A 249 -1.48 -14.10 13.45
C ALA A 249 -2.47 -13.00 13.05
N TYR A 250 -3.50 -13.39 12.33
CA TYR A 250 -4.61 -12.53 12.00
C TYR A 250 -5.87 -13.06 12.66
N HIS A 251 -6.56 -12.20 13.43
CA HIS A 251 -7.89 -12.49 13.88
C HIS A 251 -8.86 -11.97 12.83
N VAL A 252 -9.73 -12.82 12.34
CA VAL A 252 -10.62 -12.52 11.22
C VAL A 252 -12.06 -12.43 11.71
N TYR A 253 -12.70 -11.32 11.43
CA TYR A 253 -14.10 -11.06 11.74
C TYR A 253 -14.87 -10.81 10.45
N THR A 254 -16.09 -11.33 10.38
CA THR A 254 -16.99 -11.07 9.25
C THR A 254 -18.15 -10.18 9.69
N TYR A 255 -18.42 -9.18 8.88
CA TYR A 255 -19.50 -8.20 9.02
C TYR A 255 -20.35 -8.19 7.77
N TYR A 256 -21.62 -7.78 7.92
CA TYR A 256 -22.54 -7.56 6.82
C TYR A 256 -23.26 -6.23 7.01
N GLY A 257 -23.50 -5.51 5.95
CA GLY A 257 -24.26 -4.27 5.95
C GLY A 257 -23.64 -3.18 5.10
N THR A 258 -24.04 -1.96 5.36
CA THR A 258 -23.42 -0.73 4.85
C THR A 258 -22.41 -0.20 5.86
N LEU A 259 -21.59 0.80 5.48
CA LEU A 259 -20.67 1.45 6.43
C LEU A 259 -21.38 2.14 7.61
N LYS A 260 -22.71 2.43 7.47
CA LYS A 260 -23.50 3.04 8.54
C LYS A 260 -24.05 2.04 9.55
N ASP A 261 -24.29 0.81 9.13
CA ASP A 261 -25.02 -0.22 9.87
C ASP A 261 -24.40 -1.61 9.70
N LEU A 262 -23.08 -1.67 9.81
CA LEU A 262 -22.37 -2.94 9.83
C LEU A 262 -22.79 -3.79 11.02
N VAL A 263 -23.27 -4.97 10.74
CA VAL A 263 -23.64 -5.98 11.72
C VAL A 263 -22.54 -7.04 11.77
N PHE A 264 -22.03 -7.29 12.97
CA PHE A 264 -21.14 -8.43 13.20
C PHE A 264 -21.89 -9.73 12.93
N LEU A 265 -21.34 -10.59 12.08
CA LEU A 265 -21.89 -11.90 11.77
C LEU A 265 -21.25 -12.99 12.63
N TYR A 266 -19.93 -13.14 12.49
CA TYR A 266 -19.22 -14.19 13.21
C TYR A 266 -17.71 -13.88 13.33
N ASP A 267 -17.11 -14.54 14.31
CA ASP A 267 -15.68 -14.60 14.53
C ASP A 267 -15.13 -15.85 13.83
N ASN A 268 -14.29 -15.63 12.83
CA ASN A 268 -13.67 -16.72 12.08
C ASN A 268 -12.46 -17.32 12.81
N GLY A 269 -12.06 -16.72 13.92
CA GLY A 269 -10.89 -17.13 14.69
C GLY A 269 -9.58 -16.60 14.12
N TYR A 270 -8.50 -17.30 14.41
CA TYR A 270 -7.15 -16.89 14.08
C TYR A 270 -6.63 -17.63 12.86
N TYR A 271 -5.96 -16.91 12.00
CA TYR A 271 -5.32 -17.41 10.80
C TYR A 271 -3.83 -17.11 10.81
N THR A 272 -3.01 -18.04 10.35
CA THR A 272 -1.61 -17.77 10.05
C THR A 272 -1.48 -16.93 8.78
N PRO A 273 -0.36 -16.23 8.54
CA PRO A 273 -0.14 -15.52 7.29
C PRO A 273 -0.33 -16.38 6.04
N VAL A 274 0.07 -17.66 6.09
CA VAL A 274 -0.10 -18.60 4.97
C VAL A 274 -1.59 -18.88 4.71
N GLN A 275 -2.37 -19.13 5.75
CA GLN A 275 -3.81 -19.38 5.61
C GLN A 275 -4.56 -18.14 5.08
N VAL A 276 -4.10 -16.93 5.43
CA VAL A 276 -4.65 -15.69 4.86
C VAL A 276 -4.35 -15.62 3.37
N ILE A 277 -3.10 -15.88 2.97
CA ILE A 277 -2.70 -15.88 1.55
C ILE A 277 -3.50 -16.94 0.77
N ASP A 278 -3.59 -18.16 1.29
CA ASP A 278 -4.32 -19.26 0.64
C ASP A 278 -5.82 -18.98 0.49
N SER A 279 -6.39 -18.09 1.28
CA SER A 279 -7.80 -17.69 1.16
C SER A 279 -8.07 -16.69 0.01
N TYR A 280 -7.03 -16.14 -0.61
CA TYR A 280 -7.12 -15.17 -1.73
C TYR A 280 -6.89 -15.83 -3.11
N PHE A 281 -6.40 -17.05 -3.15
CA PHE A 281 -6.12 -17.83 -4.36
C PHE A 281 -6.91 -19.16 -4.38
#